data_66e3f148d5da78a88c48e32c22ba9ea4
#
_entry.id   66e3f148d5da78a88c48e32c22ba9ea4
#
_cell.length_a   1.000
_cell.length_b   1.000
_cell.length_c   1.000
_cell.angle_alpha   90.00
_cell.angle_beta   90.00
_cell.angle_gamma   90.00
#
_symmetry.space_group_name_H-M   'P 1'
#
loop_
_entity.id
_entity.type
_entity.pdbx_description
1 polymer ?
#
loop_
_entity_poly.entity_id
_entity_poly.type
_entity_poly.pdbx_seq_one_letter_code
_entity_poly.pdbx_strand_id
1 'polypeptide(L)'
;MPSRPKLRLPEVALVPSMPTHDENDAEETTVTSKIHVALAFALLCAAAASAQAQADAWPQQQPIKLMVPWPPGGGVDTTARMIADPLGVRLHQAFVIENRGGAGGNIGTQVFTQTRPDGYNLLMGSISPNAVNIHLYPKLGFDPVKDFAPIVYVSSVPNILVVPASSPAKTVKDLLELAKANPGKLNYGSAGVGSSQHLAAVQLIAATKIDIVHVPYKGTSPAEVDLIAGHVSLMLDTTTCLPFIAAGKLRALAVASKKRNPALPDVPTFDEAGVPGVYASSWYGLMAPAGTPRPIIDRLNAETNLVLQSPEVRKRMAEFGAEVGGGTPEDFGQFIASEIKRYESIVRLSGAKLE
;
A
#
# COMPACT_ATOMS: atom_id res chain seq x y z
N MET A 1 -86.75 66.21 22.20
CA MET A 1 -86.24 66.45 20.87
C MET A 1 -84.75 66.17 20.92
N PRO A 2 -84.26 65.15 20.25
CA PRO A 2 -82.87 64.81 20.38
C PRO A 2 -81.98 65.53 19.30
N SER A 3 -80.81 65.98 19.68
CA SER A 3 -79.77 66.65 18.90
C SER A 3 -79.06 65.68 17.99
N ARG A 4 -78.88 66.05 16.76
CA ARG A 4 -78.08 65.26 15.71
C ARG A 4 -76.60 65.26 16.02
N PRO A 5 -75.88 64.16 15.81
CA PRO A 5 -74.41 64.14 15.92
C PRO A 5 -73.75 64.68 14.64
N LYS A 6 -72.72 65.39 14.76
CA LYS A 6 -71.86 65.93 13.71
C LYS A 6 -70.97 64.78 13.17
N LEU A 7 -70.96 64.56 11.88
CA LEU A 7 -69.99 63.69 11.17
C LEU A 7 -68.60 64.37 11.18
N ARG A 8 -67.61 63.64 11.68
CA ARG A 8 -66.18 63.97 11.47
C ARG A 8 -65.70 63.17 10.23
N LEU A 9 -65.12 63.89 9.27
CA LEU A 9 -64.38 63.30 8.15
C LEU A 9 -63.09 62.68 8.64
N PRO A 10 -62.64 61.53 8.10
CA PRO A 10 -61.35 60.95 8.50
C PRO A 10 -60.21 61.69 7.89
N GLU A 11 -59.19 61.88 8.73
CA GLU A 11 -57.87 62.45 8.43
C GLU A 11 -57.12 61.60 7.42
N VAL A 12 -56.65 62.17 6.32
CA VAL A 12 -55.86 61.50 5.27
C VAL A 12 -54.49 61.24 5.86
N ALA A 13 -54.18 59.96 6.13
CA ALA A 13 -52.85 59.51 6.54
C ALA A 13 -51.86 59.76 5.37
N LEU A 14 -50.78 60.49 5.63
CA LEU A 14 -49.65 60.58 4.75
C LEU A 14 -49.01 59.20 4.55
N VAL A 15 -48.92 58.77 3.30
CA VAL A 15 -48.13 57.58 2.89
C VAL A 15 -46.65 57.92 3.07
N PRO A 16 -45.85 57.12 3.78
CA PRO A 16 -44.42 57.36 3.86
C PRO A 16 -43.77 57.07 2.48
N SER A 17 -42.96 57.99 2.02
CA SER A 17 -42.18 57.90 0.82
C SER A 17 -41.29 56.63 0.85
N MET A 18 -41.37 55.78 -0.17
CA MET A 18 -40.42 54.66 -0.36
C MET A 18 -38.99 55.22 -0.46
N PRO A 19 -38.02 54.56 0.15
CA PRO A 19 -36.62 54.92 -0.05
C PRO A 19 -36.26 54.67 -1.53
N THR A 20 -35.68 55.69 -2.15
CA THR A 20 -35.07 55.55 -3.47
C THR A 20 -33.92 54.55 -3.38
N HIS A 21 -34.01 53.44 -4.12
CA HIS A 21 -32.90 52.54 -4.26
C HIS A 21 -31.75 53.31 -4.96
N ASP A 22 -30.65 53.47 -4.23
CA ASP A 22 -29.43 54.08 -4.75
C ASP A 22 -28.79 53.14 -5.76
N GLU A 23 -28.85 53.45 -7.04
CA GLU A 23 -28.23 52.65 -8.12
C GLU A 23 -26.69 52.55 -7.92
N ASN A 24 -26.08 53.38 -7.13
CA ASN A 24 -24.66 53.37 -6.80
C ASN A 24 -24.23 52.17 -5.95
N ASP A 25 -25.10 51.63 -5.06
CA ASP A 25 -24.80 50.48 -4.18
C ASP A 25 -24.68 49.19 -5.01
N ALA A 26 -25.37 49.07 -6.16
CA ALA A 26 -25.33 47.88 -7.02
C ALA A 26 -24.05 47.85 -7.89
N GLU A 27 -23.51 49.01 -8.28
CA GLU A 27 -22.26 49.07 -9.05
C GLU A 27 -21.04 48.83 -8.12
N GLU A 28 -21.02 49.36 -6.89
CA GLU A 28 -19.94 49.13 -5.94
C GLU A 28 -19.84 47.67 -5.52
N THR A 29 -20.97 46.97 -5.31
CA THR A 29 -21.00 45.53 -4.97
C THR A 29 -20.52 44.67 -6.14
N THR A 30 -20.80 45.09 -7.38
CA THR A 30 -20.38 44.35 -8.60
C THR A 30 -18.88 44.53 -8.85
N VAL A 31 -18.31 45.68 -8.60
CA VAL A 31 -16.88 46.02 -8.77
C VAL A 31 -16.05 45.25 -7.71
N THR A 32 -16.47 45.30 -6.45
CA THR A 32 -15.80 44.56 -5.35
C THR A 32 -15.83 43.06 -5.58
N SER A 33 -16.93 42.49 -6.06
CA SER A 33 -17.03 41.06 -6.40
C SER A 33 -16.05 40.67 -7.52
N LYS A 34 -15.95 41.50 -8.59
CA LYS A 34 -15.00 41.26 -9.70
C LYS A 34 -13.54 41.34 -9.24
N ILE A 35 -13.21 42.24 -8.31
CA ILE A 35 -11.86 42.38 -7.75
C ILE A 35 -11.52 41.12 -6.91
N HIS A 36 -12.43 40.63 -6.09
CA HIS A 36 -12.21 39.40 -5.30
C HIS A 36 -12.01 38.16 -6.17
N VAL A 37 -12.81 38.03 -7.25
CA VAL A 37 -12.65 36.94 -8.23
C VAL A 37 -11.31 37.03 -8.95
N ALA A 38 -10.90 38.23 -9.39
CA ALA A 38 -9.60 38.44 -10.04
C ALA A 38 -8.42 38.15 -9.09
N LEU A 39 -8.53 38.55 -7.82
CA LEU A 39 -7.52 38.30 -6.80
C LEU A 39 -7.40 36.79 -6.48
N ALA A 40 -8.54 36.09 -6.35
CA ALA A 40 -8.57 34.64 -6.15
C ALA A 40 -7.94 33.89 -7.35
N PHE A 41 -8.24 34.35 -8.58
CA PHE A 41 -7.64 33.77 -9.79
C PHE A 41 -6.14 34.02 -9.88
N ALA A 42 -5.68 35.24 -9.54
CA ALA A 42 -4.25 35.57 -9.49
C ALA A 42 -3.49 34.76 -8.42
N LEU A 43 -4.08 34.56 -7.24
CA LEU A 43 -3.52 33.69 -6.21
C LEU A 43 -3.44 32.21 -6.66
N LEU A 44 -4.45 31.73 -7.37
CA LEU A 44 -4.46 30.38 -7.92
C LEU A 44 -3.36 30.19 -8.99
N CYS A 45 -3.20 31.17 -9.89
CA CYS A 45 -2.13 31.19 -10.88
C CYS A 45 -0.73 31.27 -10.25
N ALA A 46 -0.56 32.10 -9.21
CA ALA A 46 0.69 32.22 -8.48
C ALA A 46 1.05 30.91 -7.73
N ALA A 47 0.07 30.24 -7.14
CA ALA A 47 0.26 28.94 -6.51
C ALA A 47 0.63 27.84 -7.54
N ALA A 48 -0.01 27.84 -8.72
CA ALA A 48 0.33 26.93 -9.80
C ALA A 48 1.75 27.17 -10.36
N ALA A 49 2.15 28.43 -10.52
CA ALA A 49 3.50 28.81 -10.96
C ALA A 49 4.57 28.41 -9.95
N SER A 50 4.27 28.54 -8.63
CA SER A 50 5.18 28.12 -7.56
C SER A 50 5.35 26.60 -7.52
N ALA A 51 4.28 25.84 -7.71
CA ALA A 51 4.32 24.39 -7.78
C ALA A 51 5.13 23.90 -8.99
N GLN A 52 5.01 24.58 -10.13
CA GLN A 52 5.79 24.26 -11.33
C GLN A 52 7.28 24.56 -11.13
N ALA A 53 7.64 25.72 -10.58
CA ALA A 53 9.04 26.10 -10.30
C ALA A 53 9.69 25.13 -9.30
N GLN A 54 8.95 24.61 -8.33
CA GLN A 54 9.44 23.61 -7.39
C GLN A 54 9.63 22.24 -8.06
N ALA A 55 8.75 21.86 -8.98
CA ALA A 55 8.89 20.63 -9.76
C ALA A 55 10.09 20.68 -10.72
N ASP A 56 10.37 21.84 -11.32
CA ASP A 56 11.53 22.03 -12.22
C ASP A 56 12.88 21.96 -11.46
N ALA A 57 12.92 22.41 -10.20
CA ALA A 57 14.09 22.32 -9.34
C ALA A 57 14.28 20.94 -8.67
N TRP A 58 13.24 20.11 -8.67
CA TRP A 58 13.30 18.76 -8.09
C TRP A 58 14.08 17.82 -9.03
N PRO A 59 14.95 16.91 -8.52
CA PRO A 59 15.20 16.54 -7.13
C PRO A 59 16.52 17.10 -6.55
N GLN A 60 17.04 18.21 -7.03
CA GLN A 60 18.44 18.66 -6.79
C GLN A 60 18.75 19.17 -5.36
N GLN A 61 17.73 19.34 -4.49
CA GLN A 61 17.91 20.04 -3.23
C GLN A 61 18.45 19.16 -2.07
N GLN A 62 18.04 17.88 -2.02
CA GLN A 62 18.39 16.98 -0.92
C GLN A 62 18.21 15.51 -1.35
N PRO A 63 18.82 14.54 -0.63
CA PRO A 63 18.58 13.12 -0.85
C PRO A 63 17.10 12.74 -0.73
N ILE A 64 16.68 11.76 -1.53
CA ILE A 64 15.35 11.21 -1.49
C ILE A 64 15.29 10.10 -0.43
N LYS A 65 14.40 10.22 0.54
CA LYS A 65 14.16 9.19 1.55
C LYS A 65 13.15 8.18 1.03
N LEU A 66 13.52 6.90 1.08
CA LEU A 66 12.62 5.80 0.77
C LEU A 66 12.27 5.06 2.06
N MET A 67 11.08 5.35 2.59
CA MET A 67 10.55 4.67 3.77
C MET A 67 10.18 3.24 3.40
N VAL A 68 10.70 2.28 4.16
CA VAL A 68 10.34 0.86 4.13
C VAL A 68 9.66 0.52 5.45
N PRO A 69 8.33 0.27 5.47
CA PRO A 69 7.58 0.07 6.72
C PRO A 69 7.75 -1.35 7.32
N TRP A 70 8.93 -1.94 7.13
CA TRP A 70 9.31 -3.28 7.57
C TRP A 70 10.77 -3.32 8.03
N PRO A 71 11.15 -4.33 8.85
CA PRO A 71 12.56 -4.56 9.20
C PRO A 71 13.42 -4.82 7.97
N PRO A 72 14.74 -4.56 8.05
CA PRO A 72 15.69 -4.89 6.99
C PRO A 72 15.68 -6.40 6.66
N GLY A 73 16.02 -6.73 5.41
CA GLY A 73 16.18 -8.11 4.92
C GLY A 73 14.90 -8.80 4.48
N GLY A 74 13.70 -8.22 4.74
CA GLY A 74 12.44 -8.73 4.20
C GLY A 74 12.24 -8.35 2.73
N GLY A 75 11.21 -8.94 2.08
CA GLY A 75 10.94 -8.73 0.65
C GLY A 75 10.73 -7.27 0.25
N VAL A 76 10.09 -6.46 1.10
CA VAL A 76 9.90 -5.00 0.87
C VAL A 76 11.24 -4.28 0.84
N ASP A 77 12.12 -4.56 1.81
CA ASP A 77 13.45 -3.94 1.91
C ASP A 77 14.36 -4.36 0.74
N THR A 78 14.36 -5.66 0.43
CA THR A 78 15.13 -6.20 -0.70
C THR A 78 14.71 -5.56 -2.02
N THR A 79 13.40 -5.45 -2.28
CA THR A 79 12.88 -4.80 -3.48
C THR A 79 13.20 -3.31 -3.52
N ALA A 80 13.06 -2.61 -2.39
CA ALA A 80 13.41 -1.19 -2.29
C ALA A 80 14.88 -0.95 -2.68
N ARG A 81 15.80 -1.78 -2.18
CA ARG A 81 17.24 -1.69 -2.51
C ARG A 81 17.56 -2.03 -3.96
N MET A 82 16.79 -2.93 -4.58
CA MET A 82 16.99 -3.27 -6.01
C MET A 82 16.72 -2.10 -6.94
N ILE A 83 15.79 -1.20 -6.58
CA ILE A 83 15.43 -0.05 -7.43
C ILE A 83 16.08 1.27 -6.98
N ALA A 84 16.43 1.41 -5.70
CA ALA A 84 16.90 2.69 -5.13
C ALA A 84 18.18 3.19 -5.81
N ASP A 85 19.20 2.36 -5.93
CA ASP A 85 20.48 2.75 -6.53
C ASP A 85 20.33 3.08 -8.03
N PRO A 86 19.72 2.23 -8.88
CA PRO A 86 19.51 2.57 -10.28
C PRO A 86 18.65 3.83 -10.47
N LEU A 87 17.62 4.02 -9.63
CA LEU A 87 16.77 5.21 -9.69
C LEU A 87 17.57 6.47 -9.26
N GLY A 88 18.44 6.33 -8.26
CA GLY A 88 19.34 7.39 -7.83
C GLY A 88 20.28 7.87 -8.93
N VAL A 89 20.84 6.93 -9.70
CA VAL A 89 21.69 7.25 -10.86
C VAL A 89 20.88 8.05 -11.91
N ARG A 90 19.67 7.63 -12.22
CA ARG A 90 18.81 8.28 -13.22
C ARG A 90 18.34 9.67 -12.81
N LEU A 91 18.04 9.86 -11.53
CA LEU A 91 17.59 11.13 -10.97
C LEU A 91 18.75 12.05 -10.56
N HIS A 92 20.02 11.57 -10.66
CA HIS A 92 21.20 12.27 -10.16
C HIS A 92 21.07 12.68 -8.69
N GLN A 93 20.45 11.80 -7.87
CA GLN A 93 20.18 12.07 -6.46
C GLN A 93 20.30 10.79 -5.60
N ALA A 94 20.85 10.93 -4.42
CA ALA A 94 21.00 9.80 -3.50
C ALA A 94 19.63 9.36 -2.94
N PHE A 95 19.42 8.04 -2.84
CA PHE A 95 18.32 7.45 -2.11
C PHE A 95 18.78 6.95 -0.75
N VAL A 96 18.08 7.33 0.30
CA VAL A 96 18.34 6.88 1.68
C VAL A 96 17.18 6.00 2.13
N ILE A 97 17.44 4.71 2.33
CA ILE A 97 16.43 3.76 2.80
C ILE A 97 16.29 3.87 4.33
N GLU A 98 15.07 4.11 4.79
CA GLU A 98 14.71 4.19 6.20
C GLU A 98 13.75 3.06 6.55
N ASN A 99 14.22 2.07 7.31
CA ASN A 99 13.39 0.95 7.77
C ASN A 99 12.66 1.31 9.06
N ARG A 100 11.33 1.22 9.06
CA ARG A 100 10.49 1.49 10.23
C ARG A 100 9.35 0.49 10.34
N GLY A 101 9.66 -0.69 10.89
CA GLY A 101 8.69 -1.77 11.07
C GLY A 101 7.77 -1.57 12.29
N GLY A 102 6.78 -2.45 12.40
CA GLY A 102 5.86 -2.56 13.53
C GLY A 102 4.39 -2.51 13.13
N ALA A 103 3.53 -3.20 13.88
CA ALA A 103 2.08 -3.32 13.67
C ALA A 103 1.70 -3.65 12.21
N GLY A 104 2.35 -4.67 11.61
CA GLY A 104 2.08 -5.06 10.22
C GLY A 104 2.40 -3.97 9.19
N GLY A 105 3.39 -3.11 9.47
CA GLY A 105 3.79 -1.99 8.62
C GLY A 105 3.08 -0.67 8.94
N ASN A 106 2.08 -0.65 9.81
CA ASN A 106 1.28 0.55 10.09
C ASN A 106 2.10 1.67 10.69
N ILE A 107 3.05 1.37 11.61
CA ILE A 107 3.84 2.41 12.30
C ILE A 107 4.65 3.23 11.28
N GLY A 108 5.41 2.57 10.41
CA GLY A 108 6.19 3.25 9.38
C GLY A 108 5.30 4.00 8.38
N THR A 109 4.21 3.37 7.95
CA THR A 109 3.26 3.96 7.00
C THR A 109 2.56 5.19 7.58
N GLN A 110 2.12 5.16 8.84
CA GLN A 110 1.52 6.31 9.52
C GLN A 110 2.50 7.48 9.67
N VAL A 111 3.75 7.20 10.02
CA VAL A 111 4.79 8.26 10.09
C VAL A 111 5.03 8.85 8.71
N PHE A 112 5.02 8.03 7.65
CA PHE A 112 5.19 8.51 6.29
C PHE A 112 4.09 9.48 5.86
N THR A 113 2.82 9.27 6.24
CA THR A 113 1.71 10.19 5.87
C THR A 113 1.85 11.59 6.47
N GLN A 114 2.73 11.77 7.46
CA GLN A 114 3.02 13.07 8.06
C GLN A 114 4.18 13.82 7.37
N THR A 115 4.78 13.24 6.33
CA THR A 115 5.90 13.86 5.60
C THR A 115 5.39 14.84 4.54
N ARG A 116 6.28 15.76 4.11
CA ARG A 116 5.92 16.77 3.11
C ARG A 116 5.70 16.12 1.73
N PRO A 117 4.66 16.57 0.98
CA PRO A 117 4.39 16.10 -0.36
C PRO A 117 5.26 16.82 -1.41
N ASP A 118 6.57 16.81 -1.23
CA ASP A 118 7.56 17.53 -2.03
C ASP A 118 8.43 16.64 -2.94
N GLY A 119 8.15 15.33 -2.94
CA GLY A 119 8.87 14.34 -3.74
C GLY A 119 10.17 13.84 -3.12
N TYR A 120 10.59 14.33 -1.95
CA TYR A 120 11.78 13.86 -1.25
C TYR A 120 11.51 12.79 -0.20
N ASN A 121 10.25 12.46 0.00
CA ASN A 121 9.83 11.35 0.85
C ASN A 121 8.98 10.40 0.01
N LEU A 122 9.44 9.17 -0.13
CA LEU A 122 8.76 8.10 -0.85
C LEU A 122 8.53 6.92 0.08
N LEU A 123 7.51 6.11 -0.21
CA LEU A 123 7.18 4.89 0.51
C LEU A 123 7.31 3.70 -0.44
N MET A 124 8.00 2.65 -0.01
CA MET A 124 7.80 1.33 -0.60
C MET A 124 6.57 0.71 0.05
N GLY A 125 5.43 0.97 -0.57
CA GLY A 125 4.14 0.41 -0.16
C GLY A 125 4.09 -1.10 -0.35
N SER A 126 3.26 -1.76 0.45
CA SER A 126 3.10 -3.21 0.42
C SER A 126 1.68 -3.61 0.81
N ILE A 127 1.38 -4.87 0.56
CA ILE A 127 0.04 -5.43 0.71
C ILE A 127 -0.59 -5.15 2.09
N SER A 128 0.15 -5.33 3.20
CA SER A 128 -0.44 -5.25 4.54
C SER A 128 -0.94 -3.85 4.89
N PRO A 129 -0.11 -2.79 4.92
CA PRO A 129 -0.61 -1.46 5.28
C PRO A 129 -1.52 -0.85 4.21
N ASN A 130 -1.32 -1.19 2.92
CA ASN A 130 -2.00 -0.51 1.82
C ASN A 130 -3.25 -1.26 1.29
N ALA A 131 -3.53 -2.50 1.75
CA ALA A 131 -4.72 -3.22 1.30
C ALA A 131 -5.40 -4.08 2.37
N VAL A 132 -4.64 -4.64 3.33
CA VAL A 132 -5.16 -5.63 4.29
C VAL A 132 -5.57 -4.98 5.60
N ASN A 133 -4.73 -4.10 6.15
CA ASN A 133 -4.87 -3.62 7.52
C ASN A 133 -6.12 -2.76 7.76
N ILE A 134 -6.69 -2.17 6.72
CA ILE A 134 -7.98 -1.47 6.78
C ILE A 134 -9.14 -2.40 7.25
N HIS A 135 -9.00 -3.71 7.04
CA HIS A 135 -9.98 -4.72 7.46
C HIS A 135 -9.64 -5.37 8.82
N LEU A 136 -8.42 -5.15 9.34
CA LEU A 136 -7.94 -5.75 10.59
C LEU A 136 -7.99 -4.79 11.77
N TYR A 137 -7.66 -3.53 11.55
CA TYR A 137 -7.54 -2.51 12.59
C TYR A 137 -8.77 -1.62 12.65
N PRO A 138 -9.43 -1.48 13.80
CA PRO A 138 -10.57 -0.56 13.97
C PRO A 138 -10.18 0.90 13.73
N LYS A 139 -8.91 1.24 14.05
CA LYS A 139 -8.34 2.58 13.86
C LYS A 139 -6.97 2.42 13.17
N LEU A 140 -6.94 2.58 11.85
CA LEU A 140 -5.70 2.42 11.10
C LEU A 140 -4.74 3.59 11.25
N GLY A 141 -5.28 4.81 11.49
CA GLY A 141 -4.49 6.04 11.64
C GLY A 141 -4.12 6.71 10.31
N PHE A 142 -4.48 6.11 9.18
CA PHE A 142 -4.34 6.66 7.82
C PHE A 142 -5.36 6.00 6.88
N ASP A 143 -5.65 6.67 5.77
CA ASP A 143 -6.50 6.12 4.70
C ASP A 143 -5.59 5.58 3.57
N PRO A 144 -5.60 4.27 3.27
CA PRO A 144 -4.70 3.67 2.29
C PRO A 144 -4.92 4.15 0.85
N VAL A 145 -6.01 4.87 0.59
CA VAL A 145 -6.33 5.44 -0.74
C VAL A 145 -6.09 6.94 -0.78
N LYS A 146 -6.54 7.68 0.25
CA LYS A 146 -6.56 9.16 0.21
C LYS A 146 -5.24 9.80 0.64
N ASP A 147 -4.48 9.15 1.52
CA ASP A 147 -3.25 9.73 2.09
C ASP A 147 -2.00 9.50 1.22
N PHE A 148 -2.17 8.82 0.07
CA PHE A 148 -1.07 8.47 -0.82
C PHE A 148 -1.34 8.90 -2.26
N ALA A 149 -0.26 9.26 -2.96
CA ALA A 149 -0.21 9.38 -4.41
C ALA A 149 0.53 8.15 -4.96
N PRO A 150 -0.14 7.19 -5.62
CA PRO A 150 0.52 6.07 -6.28
C PRO A 150 1.49 6.57 -7.35
N ILE A 151 2.65 5.92 -7.48
CA ILE A 151 3.65 6.24 -8.51
C ILE A 151 3.71 5.09 -9.51
N VAL A 152 4.05 3.87 -9.05
CA VAL A 152 4.17 2.70 -9.91
C VAL A 152 4.11 1.41 -9.11
N TYR A 153 3.48 0.40 -9.68
CA TYR A 153 3.60 -0.99 -9.23
C TYR A 153 5.00 -1.51 -9.56
N VAL A 154 5.78 -1.90 -8.54
CA VAL A 154 7.19 -2.28 -8.72
C VAL A 154 7.33 -3.76 -9.03
N SER A 155 6.77 -4.61 -8.19
CA SER A 155 6.86 -6.07 -8.37
C SER A 155 5.89 -6.84 -7.48
N SER A 156 5.73 -8.13 -7.78
CA SER A 156 5.15 -9.11 -6.85
C SER A 156 6.03 -10.34 -6.69
N VAL A 157 5.90 -10.98 -5.54
CA VAL A 157 6.53 -12.26 -5.24
C VAL A 157 5.45 -13.23 -4.75
N PRO A 158 5.37 -14.45 -5.31
CA PRO A 158 4.44 -15.44 -4.81
C PRO A 158 4.87 -15.93 -3.43
N ASN A 159 3.91 -16.37 -2.61
CA ASN A 159 4.23 -17.10 -1.40
C ASN A 159 4.64 -18.54 -1.75
N ILE A 160 5.60 -19.06 -1.01
CA ILE A 160 6.18 -20.40 -1.17
C ILE A 160 5.96 -21.18 0.11
N LEU A 161 5.32 -22.33 0.03
CA LEU A 161 5.21 -23.24 1.16
C LEU A 161 6.57 -23.90 1.42
N VAL A 162 7.15 -23.59 2.56
CA VAL A 162 8.45 -24.10 2.98
C VAL A 162 8.36 -24.77 4.35
N VAL A 163 9.20 -25.79 4.53
CA VAL A 163 9.39 -26.51 5.78
C VAL A 163 10.88 -26.60 6.11
N PRO A 164 11.29 -26.82 7.36
CA PRO A 164 12.67 -27.13 7.69
C PRO A 164 13.17 -28.35 6.92
N ALA A 165 14.46 -28.39 6.56
CA ALA A 165 15.04 -29.53 5.87
C ALA A 165 14.88 -30.87 6.66
N SER A 166 14.84 -30.78 8.00
CA SER A 166 14.60 -31.88 8.93
C SER A 166 13.15 -32.38 8.95
N SER A 167 12.21 -31.64 8.33
CA SER A 167 10.81 -32.06 8.30
C SER A 167 10.63 -33.41 7.58
N PRO A 168 9.79 -34.33 8.10
CA PRO A 168 9.47 -35.58 7.43
C PRO A 168 8.66 -35.35 6.14
N ALA A 169 7.94 -34.23 6.03
CA ALA A 169 7.16 -33.89 4.85
C ALA A 169 8.08 -33.50 3.67
N LYS A 170 7.96 -34.22 2.56
CA LYS A 170 8.70 -33.98 1.30
C LYS A 170 7.80 -33.39 0.21
N THR A 171 6.50 -33.51 0.36
CA THR A 171 5.47 -33.04 -0.55
C THR A 171 4.36 -32.31 0.21
N VAL A 172 3.49 -31.59 -0.50
CA VAL A 172 2.28 -30.99 0.10
C VAL A 172 1.42 -32.07 0.72
N LYS A 173 1.26 -33.22 0.04
CA LYS A 173 0.48 -34.35 0.52
C LYS A 173 0.99 -34.85 1.89
N ASP A 174 2.30 -35.08 2.01
CA ASP A 174 2.91 -35.54 3.27
C ASP A 174 2.64 -34.55 4.42
N LEU A 175 2.76 -33.23 4.14
CA LEU A 175 2.48 -32.19 5.10
C LEU A 175 1.00 -32.21 5.56
N LEU A 176 0.08 -32.38 4.61
CA LEU A 176 -1.35 -32.45 4.94
C LEU A 176 -1.69 -33.69 5.74
N GLU A 177 -1.11 -34.86 5.43
CA GLU A 177 -1.26 -36.09 6.20
C GLU A 177 -0.70 -35.93 7.62
N LEU A 178 0.50 -35.32 7.74
CA LEU A 178 1.12 -35.03 9.04
C LEU A 178 0.25 -34.10 9.89
N ALA A 179 -0.31 -33.04 9.29
CA ALA A 179 -1.17 -32.08 9.99
C ALA A 179 -2.50 -32.73 10.44
N LYS A 180 -3.11 -33.56 9.58
CA LYS A 180 -4.35 -34.28 9.90
C LYS A 180 -4.15 -35.34 11.00
N ALA A 181 -2.99 -35.99 11.04
CA ALA A 181 -2.65 -36.93 12.09
C ALA A 181 -2.33 -36.26 13.44
N ASN A 182 -2.02 -34.96 13.42
CA ASN A 182 -1.60 -34.20 14.60
C ASN A 182 -2.32 -32.85 14.69
N PRO A 183 -3.67 -32.82 14.84
CA PRO A 183 -4.42 -31.57 14.85
C PRO A 183 -3.97 -30.65 15.99
N GLY A 184 -3.75 -29.36 15.66
CA GLY A 184 -3.29 -28.33 16.59
C GLY A 184 -1.84 -28.46 17.06
N LYS A 185 -1.05 -29.43 16.55
CA LYS A 185 0.36 -29.62 16.98
C LYS A 185 1.36 -28.95 16.05
N LEU A 186 1.06 -28.86 14.76
CA LEU A 186 1.89 -28.10 13.83
C LEU A 186 1.60 -26.61 13.98
N ASN A 187 2.64 -25.81 13.82
CA ASN A 187 2.53 -24.36 13.82
C ASN A 187 3.11 -23.76 12.53
N TYR A 188 2.66 -22.56 12.19
CA TYR A 188 3.21 -21.83 11.07
C TYR A 188 3.63 -20.42 11.44
N GLY A 189 4.79 -20.00 10.93
CA GLY A 189 5.32 -18.66 11.12
C GLY A 189 4.80 -17.67 10.07
N SER A 190 4.78 -16.40 10.44
CA SER A 190 4.51 -15.30 9.52
C SER A 190 5.22 -14.02 9.96
N ALA A 191 5.30 -13.04 9.06
CA ALA A 191 5.81 -11.70 9.40
C ALA A 191 4.86 -10.87 10.29
N GLY A 192 3.80 -11.52 10.82
CA GLY A 192 2.79 -10.93 11.68
C GLY A 192 1.37 -11.09 11.12
N VAL A 193 0.39 -10.78 11.96
CA VAL A 193 -1.03 -10.82 11.59
C VAL A 193 -1.27 -9.85 10.42
N GLY A 194 -1.98 -10.32 9.38
CA GLY A 194 -2.24 -9.53 8.17
C GLY A 194 -1.11 -9.52 7.14
N SER A 195 0.04 -10.16 7.41
CA SER A 195 1.08 -10.35 6.40
C SER A 195 0.63 -11.30 5.29
N SER A 196 1.28 -11.25 4.11
CA SER A 196 0.98 -12.18 3.02
C SER A 196 1.17 -13.63 3.45
N GLN A 197 2.17 -13.93 4.28
CA GLN A 197 2.43 -15.26 4.83
C GLN A 197 1.24 -15.76 5.68
N HIS A 198 0.73 -14.91 6.58
CA HIS A 198 -0.44 -15.24 7.39
C HIS A 198 -1.66 -15.54 6.51
N LEU A 199 -1.98 -14.64 5.58
CA LEU A 199 -3.18 -14.77 4.74
C LEU A 199 -3.07 -15.91 3.71
N ALA A 200 -1.86 -16.24 3.27
CA ALA A 200 -1.59 -17.44 2.46
C ALA A 200 -1.87 -18.71 3.25
N ALA A 201 -1.44 -18.78 4.53
CA ALA A 201 -1.74 -19.91 5.40
C ALA A 201 -3.26 -20.03 5.68
N VAL A 202 -3.96 -18.91 5.86
CA VAL A 202 -5.43 -18.91 5.97
C VAL A 202 -6.09 -19.53 4.75
N GLN A 203 -5.63 -19.20 3.54
CA GLN A 203 -6.16 -19.80 2.30
C GLN A 203 -5.88 -21.30 2.25
N LEU A 204 -4.66 -21.74 2.63
CA LEU A 204 -4.32 -23.17 2.74
C LEU A 204 -5.22 -23.89 3.74
N ILE A 205 -5.41 -23.33 4.93
CA ILE A 205 -6.29 -23.90 5.98
C ILE A 205 -7.74 -23.98 5.46
N ALA A 206 -8.23 -22.93 4.79
CA ALA A 206 -9.58 -22.91 4.23
C ALA A 206 -9.79 -23.99 3.16
N ALA A 207 -8.77 -24.21 2.29
CA ALA A 207 -8.81 -25.19 1.22
C ALA A 207 -8.70 -26.64 1.72
N THR A 208 -7.90 -26.88 2.78
CA THR A 208 -7.52 -28.25 3.21
C THR A 208 -8.13 -28.70 4.52
N LYS A 209 -8.70 -27.75 5.30
CA LYS A 209 -9.28 -27.97 6.62
C LYS A 209 -8.29 -28.57 7.66
N ILE A 210 -6.98 -28.33 7.47
CA ILE A 210 -5.98 -28.71 8.47
C ILE A 210 -6.05 -27.78 9.68
N ASP A 211 -5.71 -28.31 10.85
CA ASP A 211 -5.63 -27.57 12.10
C ASP A 211 -4.17 -27.30 12.45
N ILE A 212 -3.70 -26.06 12.24
CA ILE A 212 -2.33 -25.60 12.51
C ILE A 212 -2.35 -24.24 13.21
N VAL A 213 -1.41 -24.01 14.11
CA VAL A 213 -1.39 -22.84 15.02
C VAL A 213 -0.54 -21.71 14.43
N HIS A 214 -1.06 -20.49 14.42
CA HIS A 214 -0.33 -19.32 13.96
C HIS A 214 0.68 -18.81 15.02
N VAL A 215 1.92 -18.56 14.59
CA VAL A 215 2.98 -17.90 15.37
C VAL A 215 3.38 -16.62 14.65
N PRO A 216 2.88 -15.44 15.08
CA PRO A 216 3.23 -14.17 14.45
C PRO A 216 4.57 -13.63 14.93
N TYR A 217 5.41 -13.15 13.99
CA TYR A 217 6.69 -12.49 14.26
C TYR A 217 6.63 -11.01 13.86
N LYS A 218 7.65 -10.24 14.26
CA LYS A 218 7.80 -8.81 13.90
C LYS A 218 8.55 -8.63 12.56
N GLY A 219 8.23 -9.45 11.57
CA GLY A 219 8.86 -9.45 10.23
C GLY A 219 9.25 -10.85 9.78
N THR A 220 9.67 -10.98 8.51
CA THR A 220 10.00 -12.27 7.89
C THR A 220 11.26 -12.88 8.47
N SER A 221 12.35 -12.12 8.59
CA SER A 221 13.66 -12.64 8.99
C SER A 221 13.68 -13.37 10.35
N PRO A 222 13.06 -12.86 11.44
CA PRO A 222 12.99 -13.63 12.69
C PRO A 222 12.15 -14.90 12.57
N ALA A 223 11.12 -14.94 11.73
CA ALA A 223 10.33 -16.13 11.48
C ALA A 223 11.13 -17.20 10.72
N GLU A 224 11.94 -16.80 9.73
CA GLU A 224 12.83 -17.68 8.99
C GLU A 224 13.89 -18.33 9.88
N VAL A 225 14.46 -17.59 10.83
CA VAL A 225 15.42 -18.12 11.81
C VAL A 225 14.78 -19.25 12.61
N ASP A 226 13.58 -19.05 13.14
CA ASP A 226 12.87 -20.05 13.93
C ASP A 226 12.36 -21.23 13.07
N LEU A 227 12.02 -20.98 11.80
CA LEU A 227 11.70 -22.04 10.85
C LEU A 227 12.92 -22.94 10.59
N ILE A 228 14.09 -22.35 10.32
CA ILE A 228 15.33 -23.12 10.09
C ILE A 228 15.73 -23.93 11.33
N ALA A 229 15.52 -23.37 12.53
CA ALA A 229 15.78 -24.03 13.81
C ALA A 229 14.76 -25.12 14.14
N GLY A 230 13.62 -25.20 13.42
CA GLY A 230 12.56 -26.16 13.66
C GLY A 230 11.60 -25.78 14.80
N HIS A 231 11.67 -24.56 15.33
CA HIS A 231 10.69 -24.03 16.30
C HIS A 231 9.33 -23.77 15.64
N VAL A 232 9.33 -23.52 14.35
CA VAL A 232 8.15 -23.39 13.50
C VAL A 232 8.14 -24.52 12.48
N SER A 233 6.97 -25.15 12.28
CA SER A 233 6.83 -26.35 11.44
C SER A 233 6.81 -26.04 9.96
N LEU A 234 6.23 -24.90 9.56
CA LEU A 234 6.11 -24.46 8.17
C LEU A 234 5.94 -22.94 8.07
N MET A 235 6.16 -22.39 6.87
CA MET A 235 5.77 -21.05 6.49
C MET A 235 5.24 -21.06 5.05
N LEU A 236 4.30 -20.16 4.75
CA LEU A 236 4.05 -19.73 3.38
C LEU A 236 4.85 -18.44 3.14
N ASP A 237 6.14 -18.61 3.00
CA ASP A 237 7.09 -17.50 2.98
C ASP A 237 7.09 -16.75 1.64
N THR A 238 7.79 -15.63 1.60
CA THR A 238 8.09 -14.91 0.34
C THR A 238 9.38 -15.49 -0.26
N THR A 239 9.85 -14.89 -1.34
CA THR A 239 11.08 -15.37 -2.01
C THR A 239 12.37 -15.10 -1.22
N THR A 240 12.29 -14.49 -0.04
CA THR A 240 13.43 -14.37 0.91
C THR A 240 13.95 -15.72 1.38
N CYS A 241 13.14 -16.77 1.32
CA CYS A 241 13.55 -18.14 1.65
C CYS A 241 14.46 -18.80 0.59
N LEU A 242 14.58 -18.26 -0.64
CA LEU A 242 15.34 -18.87 -1.73
C LEU A 242 16.81 -19.20 -1.37
N PRO A 243 17.59 -18.31 -0.72
CA PRO A 243 18.95 -18.63 -0.32
C PRO A 243 19.03 -19.80 0.68
N PHE A 244 18.03 -19.94 1.54
CA PHE A 244 17.97 -21.05 2.52
C PHE A 244 17.56 -22.37 1.88
N ILE A 245 16.73 -22.32 0.84
CA ILE A 245 16.41 -23.50 0.00
C ILE A 245 17.66 -23.95 -0.76
N ALA A 246 18.37 -23.03 -1.41
CA ALA A 246 19.62 -23.31 -2.11
C ALA A 246 20.71 -23.88 -1.19
N ALA A 247 20.76 -23.41 0.07
CA ALA A 247 21.67 -23.92 1.09
C ALA A 247 21.21 -25.24 1.75
N GLY A 248 20.09 -25.83 1.32
CA GLY A 248 19.54 -27.05 1.87
C GLY A 248 19.03 -26.97 3.33
N LYS A 249 18.80 -25.75 3.85
CA LYS A 249 18.27 -25.52 5.19
C LYS A 249 16.73 -25.59 5.23
N LEU A 250 16.09 -25.20 4.14
CA LEU A 250 14.65 -25.28 3.95
C LEU A 250 14.32 -26.14 2.72
N ARG A 251 13.12 -26.69 2.70
CA ARG A 251 12.54 -27.40 1.54
C ARG A 251 11.28 -26.68 1.11
N ALA A 252 11.22 -26.29 -0.17
CA ALA A 252 10.01 -25.81 -0.82
C ALA A 252 9.11 -26.98 -1.22
N LEU A 253 7.81 -26.87 -0.91
CA LEU A 253 6.81 -27.90 -1.22
C LEU A 253 5.85 -27.46 -2.32
N ALA A 254 5.48 -26.18 -2.38
CA ALA A 254 4.62 -25.61 -3.41
C ALA A 254 4.75 -24.09 -3.50
N VAL A 255 4.35 -23.55 -4.66
CA VAL A 255 4.24 -22.10 -4.91
C VAL A 255 2.77 -21.69 -5.00
N ALA A 256 2.40 -20.60 -4.33
CA ALA A 256 1.02 -20.09 -4.26
C ALA A 256 0.68 -19.18 -5.47
N SER A 257 0.94 -19.66 -6.67
CA SER A 257 0.70 -18.95 -7.93
C SER A 257 0.13 -19.90 -9.00
N LYS A 258 -0.40 -19.32 -10.08
CA LYS A 258 -0.92 -20.10 -11.23
C LYS A 258 0.17 -20.76 -12.08
N LYS A 259 1.41 -20.29 -11.96
CA LYS A 259 2.57 -20.81 -12.69
C LYS A 259 3.69 -21.07 -11.69
N ARG A 260 4.58 -22.01 -12.00
CA ARG A 260 5.78 -22.26 -11.21
C ARG A 260 6.66 -21.00 -11.16
N ASN A 261 7.38 -20.84 -10.05
CA ASN A 261 8.33 -19.72 -9.92
C ASN A 261 9.60 -20.05 -10.75
N PRO A 262 10.06 -19.16 -11.63
CA PRO A 262 11.28 -19.40 -12.43
C PRO A 262 12.53 -19.68 -11.61
N ALA A 263 12.63 -19.16 -10.38
CA ALA A 263 13.73 -19.45 -9.45
C ALA A 263 13.62 -20.84 -8.80
N LEU A 264 12.47 -21.51 -8.92
CA LEU A 264 12.18 -22.84 -8.38
C LEU A 264 11.42 -23.71 -9.41
N PRO A 265 12.00 -24.02 -10.57
CA PRO A 265 11.28 -24.65 -11.69
C PRO A 265 10.77 -26.07 -11.36
N ASP A 266 11.40 -26.75 -10.41
CA ASP A 266 11.02 -28.09 -10.00
C ASP A 266 9.95 -28.13 -8.90
N VAL A 267 9.66 -26.96 -8.27
CA VAL A 267 8.64 -26.86 -7.21
C VAL A 267 7.26 -26.67 -7.85
N PRO A 268 6.29 -27.55 -7.57
CA PRO A 268 4.95 -27.45 -8.14
C PRO A 268 4.18 -26.24 -7.61
N THR A 269 3.16 -25.81 -8.34
CA THR A 269 2.12 -24.94 -7.78
C THR A 269 1.22 -25.72 -6.83
N PHE A 270 0.43 -25.03 -6.02
CA PHE A 270 -0.58 -25.69 -5.18
C PHE A 270 -1.61 -26.46 -6.03
N ASP A 271 -1.99 -25.94 -7.21
CA ASP A 271 -2.89 -26.64 -8.14
C ASP A 271 -2.28 -27.97 -8.62
N GLU A 272 -1.01 -27.96 -9.06
CA GLU A 272 -0.27 -29.15 -9.46
C GLU A 272 -0.08 -30.15 -8.31
N ALA A 273 0.01 -29.63 -7.06
CA ALA A 273 0.11 -30.44 -5.85
C ALA A 273 -1.24 -30.96 -5.33
N GLY A 274 -2.34 -30.73 -6.06
CA GLY A 274 -3.70 -31.20 -5.71
C GLY A 274 -4.44 -30.36 -4.68
N VAL A 275 -4.03 -29.12 -4.47
CA VAL A 275 -4.69 -28.15 -3.54
C VAL A 275 -5.04 -26.88 -4.29
N PRO A 276 -6.06 -26.91 -5.16
CA PRO A 276 -6.43 -25.76 -5.96
C PRO A 276 -6.97 -24.59 -5.11
N GLY A 277 -6.80 -23.36 -5.62
CA GLY A 277 -7.39 -22.17 -5.01
C GLY A 277 -6.54 -21.49 -3.96
N VAL A 278 -5.28 -21.91 -3.75
CA VAL A 278 -4.32 -21.22 -2.88
C VAL A 278 -3.46 -20.29 -3.75
N TYR A 279 -3.88 -19.04 -3.87
CA TYR A 279 -3.16 -18.01 -4.61
C TYR A 279 -2.84 -16.83 -3.71
N ALA A 280 -1.58 -16.67 -3.40
CA ALA A 280 -1.10 -15.62 -2.52
C ALA A 280 0.23 -15.07 -3.02
N SER A 281 0.31 -13.76 -3.07
CA SER A 281 1.52 -13.04 -3.40
C SER A 281 1.66 -11.81 -2.51
N SER A 282 2.87 -11.41 -2.23
CA SER A 282 3.17 -10.08 -1.74
C SER A 282 3.44 -9.16 -2.92
N TRP A 283 2.94 -7.93 -2.87
CA TRP A 283 3.24 -6.93 -3.89
C TRP A 283 3.88 -5.69 -3.25
N TYR A 284 4.65 -4.99 -4.06
CA TYR A 284 5.40 -3.79 -3.68
C TYR A 284 5.22 -2.71 -4.72
N GLY A 285 5.06 -1.48 -4.28
CA GLY A 285 4.90 -0.34 -5.16
C GLY A 285 5.40 0.96 -4.56
N LEU A 286 5.85 1.85 -5.42
CA LEU A 286 6.36 3.16 -5.02
C LEU A 286 5.20 4.15 -4.89
N MET A 287 5.17 4.88 -3.78
CA MET A 287 4.15 5.86 -3.45
C MET A 287 4.78 7.14 -2.92
N ALA A 288 4.09 8.26 -3.09
CA ALA A 288 4.39 9.54 -2.44
C ALA A 288 3.24 9.92 -1.48
N PRO A 289 3.43 10.92 -0.59
CA PRO A 289 2.33 11.49 0.19
C PRO A 289 1.28 12.12 -0.74
N ALA A 290 0.02 12.08 -0.34
CA ALA A 290 -1.05 12.77 -1.08
C ALA A 290 -0.73 14.26 -1.22
N GLY A 291 -1.07 14.85 -2.38
CA GLY A 291 -0.77 16.24 -2.69
C GLY A 291 0.63 16.49 -3.27
N THR A 292 1.45 15.45 -3.46
CA THR A 292 2.71 15.58 -4.22
C THR A 292 2.42 16.08 -5.64
N PRO A 293 3.12 17.11 -6.13
CA PRO A 293 2.87 17.70 -7.45
C PRO A 293 2.91 16.67 -8.58
N ARG A 294 1.93 16.73 -9.47
CA ARG A 294 1.79 15.76 -10.58
C ARG A 294 3.05 15.64 -11.45
N PRO A 295 3.78 16.72 -11.80
CA PRO A 295 5.02 16.59 -12.56
C PRO A 295 6.10 15.75 -11.87
N ILE A 296 6.16 15.79 -10.53
CA ILE A 296 7.09 14.95 -9.74
C ILE A 296 6.66 13.49 -9.81
N ILE A 297 5.36 13.20 -9.66
CA ILE A 297 4.80 11.84 -9.78
C ILE A 297 5.10 11.27 -11.17
N ASP A 298 4.85 12.02 -12.22
CA ASP A 298 5.05 11.59 -13.61
C ASP A 298 6.53 11.32 -13.89
N ARG A 299 7.44 12.16 -13.39
CA ARG A 299 8.88 11.96 -13.53
C ARG A 299 9.35 10.71 -12.76
N LEU A 300 8.91 10.54 -11.52
CA LEU A 300 9.21 9.34 -10.73
C LEU A 300 8.67 8.07 -11.41
N ASN A 301 7.46 8.11 -11.93
CA ASN A 301 6.87 7.00 -12.69
C ASN A 301 7.71 6.65 -13.92
N ALA A 302 8.01 7.65 -14.77
CA ALA A 302 8.79 7.43 -15.99
C ALA A 302 10.17 6.83 -15.69
N GLU A 303 10.91 7.42 -14.74
CA GLU A 303 12.25 6.96 -14.38
C GLU A 303 12.23 5.57 -13.74
N THR A 304 11.24 5.28 -12.88
CA THR A 304 11.11 3.95 -12.28
C THR A 304 10.75 2.89 -13.32
N ASN A 305 9.85 3.18 -14.27
CA ASN A 305 9.55 2.26 -15.36
C ASN A 305 10.80 1.93 -16.19
N LEU A 306 11.67 2.92 -16.45
CA LEU A 306 12.95 2.68 -17.16
C LEU A 306 13.91 1.80 -16.32
N VAL A 307 13.95 2.01 -15.00
CA VAL A 307 14.71 1.14 -14.08
C VAL A 307 14.19 -0.29 -14.14
N LEU A 308 12.88 -0.49 -14.04
CA LEU A 308 12.25 -1.81 -14.08
C LEU A 308 12.44 -2.54 -15.42
N GLN A 309 12.63 -1.79 -16.51
CA GLN A 309 12.90 -2.36 -17.84
C GLN A 309 14.37 -2.69 -18.06
N SER A 310 15.29 -2.20 -17.23
CA SER A 310 16.71 -2.43 -17.40
C SER A 310 17.06 -3.94 -17.27
N PRO A 311 17.97 -4.47 -18.12
CA PRO A 311 18.34 -5.89 -18.07
C PRO A 311 18.91 -6.31 -16.69
N GLU A 312 19.65 -5.43 -16.04
CA GLU A 312 20.25 -5.71 -14.73
C GLU A 312 19.16 -5.89 -13.64
N VAL A 313 18.23 -4.94 -13.56
CA VAL A 313 17.13 -5.00 -12.56
C VAL A 313 16.22 -6.19 -12.84
N ARG A 314 15.88 -6.45 -14.11
CA ARG A 314 15.10 -7.63 -14.48
C ARG A 314 15.78 -8.93 -14.08
N LYS A 315 17.09 -9.04 -14.29
CA LYS A 315 17.87 -10.20 -13.87
C LYS A 315 17.81 -10.39 -12.35
N ARG A 316 18.09 -9.33 -11.59
CA ARG A 316 18.04 -9.36 -10.11
C ARG A 316 16.63 -9.71 -9.59
N MET A 317 15.58 -9.16 -10.20
CA MET A 317 14.18 -9.47 -9.85
C MET A 317 13.86 -10.94 -10.16
N ALA A 318 14.31 -11.47 -11.31
CA ALA A 318 14.10 -12.88 -11.66
C ALA A 318 14.85 -13.83 -10.70
N GLU A 319 16.09 -13.51 -10.34
CA GLU A 319 16.86 -14.26 -9.34
C GLU A 319 16.19 -14.23 -7.96
N PHE A 320 15.55 -13.12 -7.63
CA PHE A 320 14.72 -12.98 -6.43
C PHE A 320 13.35 -13.68 -6.57
N GLY A 321 13.04 -14.26 -7.72
CA GLY A 321 11.75 -14.91 -7.99
C GLY A 321 10.56 -13.95 -8.05
N ALA A 322 10.83 -12.67 -8.33
CA ALA A 322 9.81 -11.62 -8.44
C ALA A 322 9.35 -11.44 -9.89
N GLU A 323 8.05 -11.21 -10.04
CA GLU A 323 7.47 -10.70 -11.29
C GLU A 323 7.63 -9.19 -11.33
N VAL A 324 8.25 -8.67 -12.39
CA VAL A 324 8.47 -7.23 -12.58
C VAL A 324 7.17 -6.56 -12.97
N GLY A 325 6.89 -5.45 -12.31
CA GLY A 325 5.73 -4.60 -12.57
C GLY A 325 5.97 -3.53 -13.64
N GLY A 326 5.43 -2.36 -13.40
CA GLY A 326 5.42 -1.18 -14.26
C GLY A 326 4.02 -0.61 -14.38
N GLY A 327 3.80 0.28 -15.35
CA GLY A 327 2.51 0.89 -15.64
C GLY A 327 2.40 2.32 -15.14
N THR A 328 1.19 2.86 -15.19
CA THR A 328 0.89 4.24 -14.83
C THR A 328 0.55 4.38 -13.33
N PRO A 329 0.59 5.60 -12.78
CA PRO A 329 0.10 5.87 -11.42
C PRO A 329 -1.37 5.47 -11.25
N GLU A 330 -2.19 5.67 -12.28
CA GLU A 330 -3.61 5.33 -12.30
C GLU A 330 -3.83 3.82 -12.24
N ASP A 331 -3.07 3.04 -13.02
CA ASP A 331 -3.13 1.56 -13.00
C ASP A 331 -2.80 1.04 -11.59
N PHE A 332 -1.77 1.60 -10.98
CA PHE A 332 -1.39 1.19 -9.62
C PHE A 332 -2.44 1.60 -8.58
N GLY A 333 -3.05 2.77 -8.70
CA GLY A 333 -4.16 3.19 -7.85
C GLY A 333 -5.38 2.25 -7.96
N GLN A 334 -5.75 1.86 -9.19
CA GLN A 334 -6.83 0.88 -9.43
C GLN A 334 -6.49 -0.49 -8.87
N PHE A 335 -5.23 -0.92 -9.01
CA PHE A 335 -4.76 -2.17 -8.43
C PHE A 335 -4.91 -2.18 -6.89
N ILE A 336 -4.48 -1.11 -6.19
CA ILE A 336 -4.64 -0.99 -4.72
C ILE A 336 -6.12 -1.10 -4.33
N ALA A 337 -7.00 -0.38 -5.02
CA ALA A 337 -8.44 -0.43 -4.73
C ALA A 337 -9.02 -1.83 -4.92
N SER A 338 -8.58 -2.56 -5.96
CA SER A 338 -8.98 -3.94 -6.21
C SER A 338 -8.48 -4.90 -5.12
N GLU A 339 -7.25 -4.71 -4.64
CA GLU A 339 -6.67 -5.50 -3.58
C GLU A 339 -7.36 -5.25 -2.22
N ILE A 340 -7.70 -4.01 -1.89
CA ILE A 340 -8.51 -3.70 -0.70
C ILE A 340 -9.80 -4.52 -0.72
N LYS A 341 -10.53 -4.49 -1.83
CA LYS A 341 -11.78 -5.25 -1.99
C LYS A 341 -11.55 -6.77 -1.91
N ARG A 342 -10.49 -7.26 -2.54
CA ARG A 342 -10.13 -8.70 -2.53
C ARG A 342 -9.85 -9.21 -1.12
N TYR A 343 -9.08 -8.45 -0.32
CA TYR A 343 -8.66 -8.90 1.01
C TYR A 343 -9.76 -8.81 2.08
N GLU A 344 -10.84 -8.09 1.86
CA GLU A 344 -11.99 -8.06 2.80
C GLU A 344 -12.48 -9.47 3.15
N SER A 345 -12.72 -10.30 2.13
CA SER A 345 -13.21 -11.68 2.34
C SER A 345 -12.16 -12.59 2.98
N ILE A 346 -10.88 -12.44 2.59
CA ILE A 346 -9.78 -13.27 3.11
C ILE A 346 -9.52 -12.96 4.59
N VAL A 347 -9.52 -11.67 4.95
CA VAL A 347 -9.38 -11.25 6.36
C VAL A 347 -10.55 -11.75 7.19
N ARG A 348 -11.78 -11.68 6.69
CA ARG A 348 -12.95 -12.23 7.39
C ARG A 348 -12.82 -13.73 7.61
N LEU A 349 -12.30 -14.49 6.63
CA LEU A 349 -12.04 -15.94 6.77
C LEU A 349 -10.98 -16.24 7.83
N SER A 350 -9.99 -15.36 8.03
CA SER A 350 -8.95 -15.57 9.05
C SER A 350 -9.48 -15.51 10.49
N GLY A 351 -10.64 -14.88 10.70
CA GLY A 351 -11.15 -14.58 12.04
C GLY A 351 -10.30 -13.58 12.83
N ALA A 352 -9.21 -13.08 12.24
CA ALA A 352 -8.28 -12.17 12.90
C ALA A 352 -8.92 -10.79 13.05
N LYS A 353 -8.78 -10.23 14.26
CA LYS A 353 -9.05 -8.82 14.58
C LYS A 353 -7.91 -8.33 15.43
N LEU A 354 -7.46 -7.11 15.21
CA LEU A 354 -6.42 -6.46 16.01
C LEU A 354 -7.03 -5.28 16.74
N GLU A 355 -6.70 -5.11 18.01
CA GLU A 355 -7.18 -4.01 18.85
C GLU A 355 -6.37 -2.71 18.59
#